data_2dbcaa9ee4ca80dd56e0a4123055636b
#
_entry.id   2dbcaa9ee4ca80dd56e0a4123055636b
#
_cell.length_a   1.000
_cell.length_b   1.000
_cell.length_c   1.000
_cell.angle_alpha   90.00
_cell.angle_beta   90.00
_cell.angle_gamma   90.00
#
_symmetry.space_group_name_H-M   'P 1'
#
loop_
_entity.id
_entity.type
_entity.pdbx_description
1 polymer ?
#
loop_
_entity_poly.entity_id
_entity_poly.type
_entity_poly.pdbx_seq_one_letter_code
_entity_poly.pdbx_strand_id
1 'polypeptide(L)'
;MGYTIVEKIIKSHLVSGEMVAGQEIALHIDQTLTQDATGTMAYLQLEAMEIDRVKTELSVAYIDHNTLQSGFENADDHRYIQTVAKKHGVRFSRPGNGICHQVHLERFSRPGGTLIGSEIGRAHV
;
A
#
# COMPACT_ATOMS: atom_id res chain seq x y z
N MET A 1 4.30 -28.90 16.90
CA MET A 1 5.28 -27.82 16.67
C MET A 1 4.57 -26.47 16.78
N GLY A 2 5.22 -25.45 17.34
CA GLY A 2 4.66 -24.11 17.41
C GLY A 2 4.85 -23.38 16.08
N TYR A 3 3.90 -22.49 15.73
CA TYR A 3 4.02 -21.61 14.57
C TYR A 3 5.01 -20.47 14.84
N THR A 4 5.76 -20.08 13.82
CA THR A 4 6.53 -18.84 13.79
C THR A 4 5.58 -17.63 13.82
N ILE A 5 6.11 -16.43 14.08
CA ILE A 5 5.27 -15.21 14.07
C ILE A 5 4.65 -14.95 12.69
N VAL A 6 5.38 -15.22 11.62
CA VAL A 6 4.89 -15.07 10.24
C VAL A 6 3.74 -16.04 9.96
N GLU A 7 3.91 -17.32 10.31
CA GLU A 7 2.86 -18.33 10.14
C GLU A 7 1.60 -18.00 10.95
N LYS A 8 1.75 -17.42 12.15
CA LYS A 8 0.61 -16.97 12.96
C LYS A 8 -0.15 -15.84 12.28
N ILE A 9 0.56 -14.85 11.71
CA ILE A 9 -0.05 -13.73 10.98
C ILE A 9 -0.73 -14.24 9.71
N ILE A 10 -0.08 -15.06 8.91
CA ILE A 10 -0.67 -15.68 7.71
C ILE A 10 -1.95 -16.44 8.09
N LYS A 11 -1.88 -17.28 9.11
CA LYS A 11 -3.03 -18.08 9.55
C LYS A 11 -4.21 -17.24 9.99
N SER A 12 -3.97 -16.12 10.67
CA SER A 12 -5.05 -15.22 11.12
C SER A 12 -5.70 -14.43 9.99
N HIS A 13 -5.05 -14.32 8.83
CA HIS A 13 -5.54 -13.61 7.65
C HIS A 13 -5.91 -14.54 6.48
N LEU A 14 -5.82 -15.86 6.68
CA LEU A 14 -6.11 -16.85 5.64
C LEU A 14 -7.60 -16.85 5.29
N VAL A 15 -7.92 -16.58 4.04
CA VAL A 15 -9.28 -16.59 3.50
C VAL A 15 -9.58 -17.94 2.84
N SER A 16 -8.62 -18.47 2.07
CA SER A 16 -8.75 -19.79 1.42
C SER A 16 -7.39 -20.39 1.13
N GLY A 17 -7.37 -21.71 0.90
CA GLY A 17 -6.16 -22.49 0.67
C GLY A 17 -5.60 -23.10 1.95
N GLU A 18 -4.51 -23.84 1.83
CA GLU A 18 -3.79 -24.45 2.94
C GLU A 18 -2.40 -23.83 3.08
N MET A 19 -2.00 -23.51 4.31
CA MET A 19 -0.71 -22.89 4.61
C MET A 19 0.44 -23.92 4.48
N VAL A 20 0.70 -24.32 3.25
CA VAL A 20 1.79 -25.24 2.86
C VAL A 20 2.67 -24.54 1.84
N ALA A 21 3.99 -24.57 2.06
CA ALA A 21 4.95 -23.94 1.14
C ALA A 21 4.77 -24.47 -0.29
N GLY A 22 4.71 -23.55 -1.26
CA GLY A 22 4.47 -23.86 -2.68
C GLY A 22 2.99 -23.97 -3.07
N GLN A 23 2.07 -23.84 -2.14
CA GLN A 23 0.64 -23.80 -2.44
C GLN A 23 0.14 -22.35 -2.57
N GLU A 24 -0.82 -22.14 -3.46
CA GLU A 24 -1.51 -20.85 -3.59
C GLU A 24 -2.51 -20.67 -2.45
N ILE A 25 -2.47 -19.50 -1.83
CA ILE A 25 -3.39 -19.13 -0.75
C ILE A 25 -3.97 -17.74 -0.99
N ALA A 26 -5.17 -17.48 -0.48
CA ALA A 26 -5.74 -16.14 -0.42
C ALA A 26 -5.64 -15.58 1.00
N LEU A 27 -5.14 -14.36 1.11
CA LEU A 27 -5.01 -13.65 2.39
C LEU A 27 -5.84 -12.37 2.39
N HIS A 28 -6.45 -12.08 3.52
CA HIS A 28 -6.99 -10.75 3.79
C HIS A 28 -5.86 -9.76 4.02
N ILE A 29 -5.93 -8.59 3.38
CA ILE A 29 -4.99 -7.49 3.56
C ILE A 29 -5.67 -6.34 4.29
N ASP A 30 -5.13 -5.95 5.44
CA ASP A 30 -5.68 -4.88 6.27
C ASP A 30 -5.41 -3.51 5.69
N GLN A 31 -4.17 -3.27 5.26
CA GLN A 31 -3.72 -1.95 4.86
C GLN A 31 -2.95 -1.99 3.55
N THR A 32 -3.00 -0.89 2.81
CA THR A 32 -2.16 -0.68 1.63
C THR A 32 -1.46 0.66 1.68
N LEU A 33 -0.27 0.74 1.11
CA LEU A 33 0.41 1.99 0.84
C LEU A 33 0.87 2.07 -0.62
N THR A 34 0.80 3.27 -1.17
CA THR A 34 1.41 3.60 -2.45
C THR A 34 2.32 4.80 -2.28
N GLN A 35 3.33 4.92 -3.11
CA GLN A 35 4.20 6.07 -3.19
C GLN A 35 4.12 6.68 -4.61
N ASP A 36 4.60 7.91 -4.79
CA ASP A 36 4.38 8.66 -6.02
C ASP A 36 5.06 8.09 -7.27
N ALA A 37 6.21 7.42 -7.13
CA ALA A 37 6.91 6.88 -8.29
C ALA A 37 6.17 5.69 -8.95
N THR A 38 5.41 4.91 -8.18
CA THR A 38 4.66 3.73 -8.67
C THR A 38 3.15 3.87 -8.52
N GLY A 39 2.68 4.80 -7.70
CA GLY A 39 1.27 4.97 -7.37
C GLY A 39 0.41 5.37 -8.55
N THR A 40 0.90 6.21 -9.46
CA THR A 40 0.17 6.60 -10.67
C THR A 40 -0.25 5.38 -11.48
N MET A 41 0.67 4.43 -11.73
CA MET A 41 0.35 3.19 -12.44
C MET A 41 -0.65 2.32 -11.68
N ALA A 42 -0.47 2.18 -10.36
CA ALA A 42 -1.38 1.39 -9.54
C ALA A 42 -2.82 1.94 -9.58
N TYR A 43 -2.97 3.25 -9.50
CA TYR A 43 -4.30 3.88 -9.56
C TYR A 43 -4.93 3.87 -10.95
N LEU A 44 -4.16 3.97 -12.02
CA LEU A 44 -4.68 3.77 -13.37
C LEU A 44 -5.25 2.36 -13.56
N GLN A 45 -4.59 1.35 -13.00
CA GLN A 45 -5.10 -0.02 -12.98
C GLN A 45 -6.38 -0.14 -12.16
N LEU A 46 -6.42 0.47 -10.97
CA LEU A 46 -7.61 0.48 -10.12
C LEU A 46 -8.82 1.11 -10.84
N GLU A 47 -8.61 2.22 -11.54
CA GLU A 47 -9.66 2.86 -12.34
C GLU A 47 -10.10 1.98 -13.52
N ALA A 48 -9.15 1.31 -14.19
CA ALA A 48 -9.47 0.37 -15.29
C ALA A 48 -10.28 -0.85 -14.82
N MET A 49 -10.17 -1.22 -13.55
CA MET A 49 -10.98 -2.28 -12.92
C MET A 49 -12.39 -1.81 -12.50
N GLU A 50 -12.73 -0.54 -12.72
CA GLU A 50 -14.01 0.06 -12.35
C GLU A 50 -14.37 -0.09 -10.85
N ILE A 51 -13.37 -0.08 -9.98
CA ILE A 51 -13.55 -0.18 -8.54
C ILE A 51 -13.85 1.21 -7.96
N ASP A 52 -15.02 1.40 -7.40
CA ASP A 52 -15.46 2.69 -6.84
C ASP A 52 -14.68 3.10 -5.58
N ARG A 53 -14.45 2.17 -4.68
CA ARG A 53 -13.75 2.43 -3.42
C ARG A 53 -12.88 1.25 -3.00
N VAL A 54 -11.75 1.56 -2.38
CA VAL A 54 -10.92 0.56 -1.70
C VAL A 54 -11.69 -0.05 -0.52
N LYS A 55 -11.51 -1.34 -0.30
CA LYS A 55 -12.18 -2.10 0.76
C LYS A 55 -11.28 -2.44 1.95
N THR A 56 -10.02 -2.03 1.89
CA THR A 56 -9.07 -2.19 2.98
C THR A 56 -9.47 -1.34 4.19
N GLU A 57 -9.04 -1.72 5.36
CA GLU A 57 -9.21 -0.93 6.59
C GLU A 57 -8.60 0.48 6.45
N LEU A 58 -7.43 0.53 5.83
CA LEU A 58 -6.70 1.76 5.55
C LEU A 58 -5.87 1.63 4.29
N SER A 59 -6.01 2.59 3.38
CA SER A 59 -5.10 2.80 2.25
C SER A 59 -4.54 4.21 2.30
N VAL A 60 -3.23 4.35 2.11
CA VAL A 60 -2.56 5.65 2.12
C VAL A 60 -1.70 5.82 0.87
N ALA A 61 -1.86 6.95 0.21
CA ALA A 61 -1.03 7.39 -0.90
C ALA A 61 -0.02 8.44 -0.42
N TYR A 62 1.24 8.16 -0.56
CA TYR A 62 2.34 9.01 -0.14
C TYR A 62 2.99 9.71 -1.32
N ILE A 63 3.40 10.97 -1.10
CA ILE A 63 4.30 11.69 -2.00
C ILE A 63 5.61 11.89 -1.26
N ASP A 64 6.60 11.07 -1.56
CA ASP A 64 7.87 11.06 -0.83
C ASP A 64 9.12 10.82 -1.69
N HIS A 65 8.97 10.29 -2.91
CA HIS A 65 10.11 10.04 -3.80
C HIS A 65 10.48 11.26 -4.64
N ASN A 66 9.50 11.93 -5.25
CA ASN A 66 9.69 13.10 -6.11
C ASN A 66 9.27 14.39 -5.40
N THR A 67 9.65 14.56 -4.14
CA THR A 67 9.34 15.76 -3.34
C THR A 67 9.99 17.00 -3.94
N LEU A 68 11.26 16.93 -4.36
CA LEU A 68 11.92 17.94 -5.14
C LEU A 68 11.75 17.65 -6.63
N GLN A 69 11.07 18.54 -7.33
CA GLN A 69 10.66 18.34 -8.71
C GLN A 69 11.43 19.26 -9.66
N SER A 70 11.65 18.76 -10.89
CA SER A 70 12.14 19.54 -12.01
C SER A 70 11.18 19.33 -13.18
N GLY A 71 10.55 20.40 -13.67
CA GLY A 71 9.49 20.29 -14.67
C GLY A 71 8.10 20.10 -14.05
N PHE A 72 7.13 19.71 -14.86
CA PHE A 72 5.71 19.63 -14.48
C PHE A 72 5.20 18.19 -14.29
N GLU A 73 5.90 17.20 -14.81
CA GLU A 73 5.44 15.81 -14.89
C GLU A 73 5.13 15.23 -13.51
N ASN A 74 6.05 15.38 -12.58
CA ASN A 74 5.84 14.90 -11.21
C ASN A 74 4.75 15.68 -10.49
N ALA A 75 4.58 16.96 -10.78
CA ALA A 75 3.49 17.77 -10.22
C ALA A 75 2.13 17.28 -10.70
N ASP A 76 2.02 16.90 -11.96
CA ASP A 76 0.81 16.31 -12.54
C ASP A 76 0.51 14.93 -11.93
N ASP A 77 1.51 14.09 -11.75
CA ASP A 77 1.38 12.81 -11.02
C ASP A 77 0.87 13.01 -9.60
N HIS A 78 1.42 13.95 -8.86
CA HIS A 78 0.98 14.25 -7.48
C HIS A 78 -0.48 14.73 -7.45
N ARG A 79 -0.88 15.57 -8.40
CA ARG A 79 -2.25 16.05 -8.53
C ARG A 79 -3.22 14.93 -8.89
N TYR A 80 -2.82 14.07 -9.81
CA TYR A 80 -3.59 12.88 -10.18
C TYR A 80 -3.80 11.98 -8.96
N ILE A 81 -2.72 11.59 -8.27
CA ILE A 81 -2.78 10.74 -7.07
C ILE A 81 -3.68 11.36 -5.99
N GLN A 82 -3.58 12.67 -5.75
CA GLN A 82 -4.45 13.36 -4.78
C GLN A 82 -5.93 13.25 -5.17
N THR A 83 -6.24 13.41 -6.44
CA THR A 83 -7.61 13.37 -6.96
C THR A 83 -8.20 11.96 -6.86
N VAL A 84 -7.43 10.97 -7.29
CA VAL A 84 -7.81 9.55 -7.23
C VAL A 84 -7.95 9.06 -5.79
N ALA A 85 -7.03 9.44 -4.91
CA ALA A 85 -7.10 9.11 -3.50
C ALA A 85 -8.43 9.60 -2.88
N LYS A 86 -8.82 10.83 -3.17
CA LYS A 86 -10.10 11.39 -2.73
C LYS A 86 -11.30 10.63 -3.28
N LYS A 87 -11.27 10.27 -4.57
CA LYS A 87 -12.34 9.54 -5.26
C LYS A 87 -12.56 8.15 -4.65
N HIS A 88 -11.49 7.41 -4.42
CA HIS A 88 -11.55 6.00 -4.00
C HIS A 88 -11.46 5.77 -2.48
N GLY A 89 -11.43 6.82 -1.68
CA GLY A 89 -11.40 6.73 -0.21
C GLY A 89 -10.04 6.39 0.36
N VAL A 90 -8.97 6.73 -0.35
CA VAL A 90 -7.57 6.59 0.08
C VAL A 90 -7.12 7.87 0.79
N ARG A 91 -6.38 7.75 1.87
CA ARG A 91 -5.75 8.90 2.53
C ARG A 91 -4.56 9.39 1.72
N PHE A 92 -4.41 10.70 1.66
CA PHE A 92 -3.33 11.34 0.91
C PHE A 92 -2.33 12.01 1.84
N SER A 93 -1.07 11.58 1.75
CA SER A 93 0.06 12.17 2.48
C SER A 93 0.85 13.08 1.53
N ARG A 94 0.84 14.37 1.84
CA ARG A 94 1.43 15.44 1.00
C ARG A 94 2.95 15.37 0.94
N PRO A 95 3.57 15.96 -0.09
CA PRO A 95 5.01 16.19 -0.13
C PRO A 95 5.52 16.88 1.13
N GLY A 96 6.66 16.44 1.66
CA GLY A 96 7.27 17.00 2.86
C GLY A 96 6.74 16.44 4.19
N ASN A 97 5.75 15.55 4.17
CA ASN A 97 5.24 14.93 5.39
C ASN A 97 6.16 13.80 5.94
N GLY A 98 7.01 13.27 5.12
CA GLY A 98 7.99 12.23 5.46
C GLY A 98 7.92 11.03 4.53
N ILE A 99 8.93 10.15 4.67
CA ILE A 99 9.04 8.92 3.88
C ILE A 99 7.92 7.94 4.23
N CYS A 100 7.33 7.32 3.21
CA CYS A 100 6.15 6.46 3.34
C CYS A 100 6.33 5.36 4.40
N HIS A 101 7.45 4.66 4.39
CA HIS A 101 7.73 3.57 5.33
C HIS A 101 7.72 4.03 6.78
N GLN A 102 8.41 5.13 7.07
CA GLN A 102 8.53 5.64 8.43
C GLN A 102 7.21 6.21 8.93
N VAL A 103 6.55 7.03 8.13
CA VAL A 103 5.25 7.62 8.49
C VAL A 103 4.19 6.55 8.70
N HIS A 104 4.15 5.53 7.81
CA HIS A 104 3.19 4.45 7.94
C HIS A 104 3.45 3.60 9.18
N LEU A 105 4.72 3.23 9.43
CA LEU A 105 5.12 2.46 10.60
C LEU A 105 4.74 3.16 11.91
N GLU A 106 5.03 4.45 12.02
CA GLU A 106 4.82 5.21 13.26
C GLU A 106 3.35 5.56 13.53
N ARG A 107 2.55 5.76 12.47
CA ARG A 107 1.21 6.32 12.63
C ARG A 107 0.06 5.34 12.39
N PHE A 108 0.29 4.30 11.60
CA PHE A 108 -0.79 3.44 11.14
C PHE A 108 -0.56 1.95 11.33
N SER A 109 0.71 1.52 11.33
CA SER A 109 1.01 0.10 11.50
C SER A 109 0.65 -0.40 12.89
N ARG A 110 0.19 -1.64 12.94
CA ARG A 110 -0.10 -2.33 14.19
C ARG A 110 0.51 -3.73 14.17
N PRO A 111 0.95 -4.27 15.31
CA PRO A 111 1.43 -5.64 15.39
C PRO A 111 0.38 -6.65 14.92
N GLY A 112 0.80 -7.61 14.12
CA GLY A 112 -0.08 -8.66 13.60
C GLY A 112 -0.93 -8.29 12.38
N GLY A 113 -0.88 -7.02 11.92
CA GLY A 113 -1.57 -6.59 10.70
C GLY A 113 -0.81 -6.95 9.43
N THR A 114 -1.54 -6.98 8.31
CA THR A 114 -0.99 -7.21 6.97
C THR A 114 -1.01 -5.93 6.16
N LEU A 115 0.07 -5.69 5.40
CA LEU A 115 0.25 -4.53 4.55
C LEU A 115 0.78 -4.94 3.18
N ILE A 116 0.20 -4.40 2.12
CA ILE A 116 0.79 -4.44 0.78
C ILE A 116 1.16 -3.02 0.34
N GLY A 117 2.36 -2.88 -0.20
CA GLY A 117 2.86 -1.62 -0.75
C GLY A 117 3.22 -1.72 -2.22
N SER A 118 3.15 -0.61 -2.94
CA SER A 118 3.66 -0.48 -4.31
C SER A 118 5.18 -0.27 -4.36
N GLU A 119 5.88 -0.66 -3.31
CA GLU A 119 7.29 -0.47 -3.09
C GLU A 119 8.09 -1.75 -3.36
N ILE A 120 9.21 -1.64 -4.05
CA ILE A 120 10.04 -2.79 -4.43
C ILE A 120 11.38 -2.81 -3.69
N GLY A 121 11.84 -1.66 -3.21
CA GLY A 121 13.21 -1.48 -2.71
C GLY A 121 13.51 -2.09 -1.34
N ARG A 122 12.53 -2.60 -0.62
CA ARG A 122 12.70 -3.16 0.73
C ARG A 122 12.51 -4.65 0.86
N ALA A 123 12.53 -5.36 -0.23
CA ALA A 123 12.35 -6.82 -0.22
C ALA A 123 13.54 -7.60 0.38
N HIS A 124 14.60 -6.93 0.78
CA HIS A 124 15.85 -7.55 1.23
C HIS A 124 16.19 -7.30 2.70
N VAL A 125 15.26 -6.87 3.49
CA VAL A 125 15.52 -6.59 4.91
C VAL A 125 14.98 -7.71 5.77
#